data_98e8b0302dd6b9c7073073b53bef6f76
#
_entry.id   98e8b0302dd6b9c7073073b53bef6f76
#
_cell.length_a   1.000
_cell.length_b   1.000
_cell.length_c   1.000
_cell.angle_alpha   90.00
_cell.angle_beta   90.00
_cell.angle_gamma   90.00
#
_symmetry.space_group_name_H-M   'P 1'
#
loop_
_entity.id
_entity.type
_entity.pdbx_description
1 polymer ?
#
loop_
_entity_poly.entity_id
_entity_poly.type
_entity_poly.pdbx_seq_one_letter_code
_entity_poly.pdbx_strand_id
1 'polypeptide(L)'
;MMTMEMMKKQLMALCEDISFWENTDKNMLGVIVEDFEGFDEDGNEVFADINENAVNTMIEWLDEHCDSHDGGCLYQYYTFGDLVVCLDWESYDI
;
A
#
# COMPACT_ATOMS: atom_id res chain seq x y z
N MET A 1 11.91 -8.61 13.66
CA MET A 1 11.85 -8.68 12.18
C MET A 1 10.40 -8.66 11.71
N MET A 2 10.08 -7.83 10.74
CA MET A 2 8.73 -7.76 10.17
C MET A 2 8.56 -8.89 9.15
N THR A 3 7.58 -9.76 9.37
CA THR A 3 7.23 -10.82 8.41
C THR A 3 6.06 -10.37 7.54
N MET A 4 5.84 -11.08 6.44
CA MET A 4 4.72 -10.79 5.54
C MET A 4 3.37 -10.89 6.28
N GLU A 5 3.21 -11.90 7.14
CA GLU A 5 1.98 -12.08 7.91
C GLU A 5 1.78 -10.97 8.95
N MET A 6 2.85 -10.55 9.61
CA MET A 6 2.79 -9.44 10.56
C MET A 6 2.40 -8.13 9.85
N MET A 7 2.98 -7.90 8.68
CA MET A 7 2.69 -6.71 7.89
C MET A 7 1.22 -6.67 7.46
N LYS A 8 0.68 -7.80 6.97
CA LYS A 8 -0.74 -7.88 6.59
C LYS A 8 -1.65 -7.50 7.77
N LYS A 9 -1.40 -8.05 8.94
CA LYS A 9 -2.18 -7.75 10.14
C LYS A 9 -2.10 -6.29 10.51
N GLN A 10 -0.90 -5.71 10.44
CA GLN A 10 -0.68 -4.31 10.78
C GLN A 10 -1.45 -3.38 9.83
N LEU A 11 -1.37 -3.64 8.54
CA LEU A 11 -2.03 -2.81 7.54
C LEU A 11 -3.56 -2.95 7.60
N MET A 12 -4.06 -4.16 7.80
CA MET A 12 -5.49 -4.40 7.96
C MET A 12 -6.06 -3.72 9.20
N ALA A 13 -5.26 -3.58 10.25
CA ALA A 13 -5.68 -2.86 11.45
C ALA A 13 -5.82 -1.35 11.20
N LEU A 14 -5.07 -0.81 10.24
CA LEU A 14 -5.10 0.60 9.88
C LEU A 14 -6.13 0.90 8.79
N CYS A 15 -6.28 -0.01 7.85
CA CYS A 15 -7.19 0.18 6.73
C CYS A 15 -7.78 -1.17 6.32
N GLU A 16 -9.10 -1.30 6.41
CA GLU A 16 -9.79 -2.56 6.10
C GLU A 16 -10.03 -2.74 4.60
N ASP A 17 -10.08 -1.66 3.84
CA ASP A 17 -10.46 -1.68 2.43
C ASP A 17 -9.25 -1.89 1.52
N ILE A 18 -8.47 -2.91 1.85
CA ILE A 18 -7.28 -3.28 1.07
C ILE A 18 -7.28 -4.79 0.83
N SER A 19 -6.61 -5.18 -0.23
CA SER A 19 -6.32 -6.59 -0.52
C SER A 19 -4.83 -6.73 -0.78
N PHE A 20 -4.35 -7.96 -0.85
CA PHE A 20 -2.93 -8.24 -0.96
C PHE A 20 -2.62 -9.20 -2.10
N TRP A 21 -1.44 -9.02 -2.69
CA TRP A 21 -0.81 -10.07 -3.46
C TRP A 21 0.58 -10.34 -2.87
N GLU A 22 1.10 -11.53 -3.07
CA GLU A 22 2.38 -11.93 -2.50
C GLU A 22 3.31 -12.47 -3.57
N ASN A 23 4.57 -12.05 -3.49
CA ASN A 23 5.64 -12.65 -4.28
C ASN A 23 6.66 -13.18 -3.29
N THR A 24 6.57 -14.48 -2.99
CA THR A 24 7.41 -15.12 -1.98
C THR A 24 8.88 -15.21 -2.41
N ASP A 25 9.14 -15.31 -3.71
CA ASP A 25 10.50 -15.37 -4.24
C ASP A 25 11.28 -14.08 -3.97
N LYS A 26 10.58 -12.95 -4.01
CA LYS A 26 11.17 -11.63 -3.78
C LYS A 26 10.90 -11.09 -2.39
N ASN A 27 10.18 -11.84 -1.56
CA ASN A 27 9.72 -11.41 -0.24
C ASN A 27 9.01 -10.04 -0.34
N MET A 28 8.07 -9.96 -1.27
CA MET A 28 7.32 -8.73 -1.56
C MET A 28 5.84 -8.92 -1.27
N LEU A 29 5.26 -7.98 -0.55
CA LEU A 29 3.83 -7.93 -0.27
C LEU A 29 3.24 -6.76 -1.05
N GLY A 30 2.32 -7.07 -1.97
CA GLY A 30 1.58 -6.04 -2.68
C GLY A 30 0.35 -5.63 -1.88
N VAL A 31 0.07 -4.34 -1.83
CA VAL A 31 -1.09 -3.77 -1.18
C VAL A 31 -1.93 -3.07 -2.22
N ILE A 32 -3.15 -3.53 -2.41
CA ILE A 32 -4.11 -2.97 -3.36
C ILE A 32 -5.19 -2.26 -2.56
N VAL A 33 -5.35 -0.97 -2.79
CA VAL A 33 -6.41 -0.20 -2.13
C VAL A 33 -7.69 -0.37 -2.93
N GLU A 34 -8.70 -0.96 -2.32
CA GLU A 34 -9.98 -1.22 -2.98
C GLU A 34 -10.73 0.10 -3.21
N ASP A 35 -11.61 0.11 -4.20
CA ASP A 35 -12.42 1.27 -4.58
C ASP A 35 -11.64 2.51 -5.01
N PHE A 36 -10.37 2.33 -5.37
CA PHE A 36 -9.57 3.40 -5.96
C PHE A 36 -10.04 3.64 -7.40
N GLU A 37 -10.45 4.87 -7.71
CA GLU A 37 -10.98 5.23 -9.03
C GLU A 37 -9.95 5.89 -9.96
N GLY A 38 -8.74 6.14 -9.48
CA GLY A 38 -7.72 6.82 -10.26
C GLY A 38 -7.36 8.17 -9.67
N PHE A 39 -6.96 9.10 -10.53
CA PHE A 39 -6.52 10.43 -10.10
C PHE A 39 -7.43 11.50 -10.71
N ASP A 40 -7.66 12.57 -9.96
CA ASP A 40 -8.41 13.72 -10.48
C ASP A 40 -7.50 14.62 -11.34
N GLU A 41 -8.03 15.75 -11.79
CA GLU A 41 -7.31 16.68 -12.64
C GLU A 41 -6.07 17.29 -11.97
N ASP A 42 -6.09 17.37 -10.66
CA ASP A 42 -4.98 17.93 -9.87
C ASP A 42 -3.97 16.86 -9.46
N GLY A 43 -4.19 15.60 -9.83
CA GLY A 43 -3.29 14.50 -9.51
C GLY A 43 -3.53 13.86 -8.16
N ASN A 44 -4.65 14.16 -7.51
CA ASN A 44 -5.02 13.56 -6.23
C ASN A 44 -5.75 12.22 -6.43
N GLU A 45 -5.51 11.27 -5.54
CA GLU A 45 -6.18 9.97 -5.58
C GLU A 45 -7.68 10.13 -5.34
N VAL A 46 -8.48 9.40 -6.11
CA VAL A 46 -9.94 9.40 -5.99
C VAL A 46 -10.42 8.01 -5.61
N PHE A 47 -11.24 7.93 -4.57
CA PHE A 47 -11.78 6.68 -4.05
C PHE A 47 -13.31 6.72 -4.06
N ALA A 48 -13.94 5.60 -4.45
CA ALA A 48 -15.40 5.52 -4.56
C ALA A 48 -16.10 5.52 -3.18
N ASP A 49 -15.79 4.54 -2.36
CA ASP A 49 -16.48 4.32 -1.09
C ASP A 49 -15.53 4.09 0.08
N ILE A 50 -14.30 4.51 -0.04
CA ILE A 50 -13.29 4.22 0.96
C ILE A 50 -13.11 5.41 1.91
N ASN A 51 -12.70 5.10 3.13
CA ASN A 51 -12.31 6.10 4.11
C ASN A 51 -10.89 6.60 3.79
N GLU A 52 -10.77 7.77 3.16
CA GLU A 52 -9.48 8.37 2.81
C GLU A 52 -8.56 8.54 4.01
N ASN A 53 -9.12 8.83 5.19
CA ASN A 53 -8.31 8.99 6.40
C ASN A 53 -7.61 7.69 6.79
N ALA A 54 -8.28 6.55 6.61
CA ALA A 54 -7.68 5.25 6.91
C ALA A 54 -6.53 4.94 5.92
N VAL A 55 -6.74 5.21 4.64
CA VAL A 55 -5.69 5.03 3.63
C VAL A 55 -4.49 5.92 3.92
N ASN A 56 -4.72 7.18 4.21
CA ASN A 56 -3.65 8.12 4.52
C ASN A 56 -2.90 7.71 5.80
N THR A 57 -3.62 7.23 6.80
CA THR A 57 -3.01 6.73 8.03
C THR A 57 -2.09 5.54 7.75
N MET A 58 -2.54 4.63 6.89
CA MET A 58 -1.74 3.48 6.48
C MET A 58 -0.46 3.93 5.75
N ILE A 59 -0.59 4.85 4.81
CA ILE A 59 0.55 5.36 4.03
C ILE A 59 1.54 6.08 4.94
N GLU A 60 1.05 6.90 5.85
CA GLU A 60 1.89 7.58 6.85
C GLU A 60 2.64 6.59 7.73
N TRP A 61 1.95 5.52 8.16
CA TRP A 61 2.58 4.48 8.96
C TRP A 61 3.71 3.80 8.19
N LEU A 62 3.47 3.47 6.91
CA LEU A 62 4.50 2.88 6.05
C LEU A 62 5.71 3.79 5.93
N ASP A 63 5.48 5.08 5.68
CA ASP A 63 6.56 6.07 5.55
C ASP A 63 7.35 6.24 6.83
N GLU A 64 6.68 6.23 7.98
CA GLU A 64 7.34 6.45 9.27
C GLU A 64 8.17 5.25 9.73
N HIS A 65 7.79 4.04 9.34
CA HIS A 65 8.40 2.82 9.86
C HIS A 65 9.30 2.09 8.87
N CYS A 66 9.28 2.46 7.60
CA CYS A 66 10.13 1.81 6.61
C CYS A 66 11.59 2.24 6.74
N ASP A 67 12.50 1.36 6.30
CA ASP A 67 13.92 1.69 6.22
C ASP A 67 14.21 2.61 5.05
N SER A 68 13.47 2.42 3.95
CA SER A 68 13.57 3.26 2.77
C SER A 68 12.25 3.24 2.01
N HIS A 69 12.01 4.32 1.28
CA HIS A 69 10.82 4.50 0.45
C HIS A 69 11.26 4.94 -0.94
N ASP A 70 10.76 4.23 -1.95
CA ASP A 70 11.08 4.53 -3.35
C ASP A 70 9.82 4.29 -4.18
N GLY A 71 9.78 4.84 -5.38
CA GLY A 71 8.68 4.55 -6.27
C GLY A 71 8.30 5.70 -7.19
N GLY A 72 7.32 5.42 -8.05
CA GLY A 72 6.79 6.35 -9.02
C GLY A 72 5.32 6.63 -8.78
N CYS A 73 4.59 6.94 -9.87
CA CYS A 73 3.18 7.33 -9.78
C CYS A 73 2.24 6.18 -9.47
N LEU A 74 2.53 4.98 -9.99
CA LEU A 74 1.63 3.83 -9.89
C LEU A 74 2.08 2.80 -8.85
N TYR A 75 3.35 2.79 -8.50
CA TYR A 75 3.92 1.86 -7.54
C TYR A 75 4.77 2.61 -6.53
N GLN A 76 4.56 2.32 -5.26
CA GLN A 76 5.38 2.83 -4.17
C GLN A 76 5.96 1.64 -3.42
N TYR A 77 7.25 1.67 -3.15
CA TYR A 77 7.96 0.57 -2.49
C TYR A 77 8.48 1.02 -1.14
N TYR A 78 8.13 0.27 -0.12
CA TYR A 78 8.54 0.54 1.27
C TYR A 78 9.34 -0.67 1.75
N THR A 79 10.58 -0.46 2.15
CA THR A 79 11.48 -1.55 2.57
C THR A 79 11.50 -1.66 4.09
N PHE A 80 11.30 -2.89 4.58
CA PHE A 80 11.33 -3.22 6.00
C PHE A 80 12.28 -4.41 6.18
N GLY A 81 13.59 -4.12 6.31
CA GLY A 81 14.59 -5.17 6.33
C GLY A 81 14.60 -5.94 5.03
N ASP A 82 14.27 -7.23 5.08
CA ASP A 82 14.22 -8.09 3.89
C ASP A 82 12.86 -8.08 3.18
N LEU A 83 11.85 -7.49 3.81
CA LEU A 83 10.50 -7.42 3.25
C LEU A 83 10.30 -6.11 2.50
N VAL A 84 9.72 -6.21 1.31
CA VAL A 84 9.32 -5.03 0.53
C VAL A 84 7.79 -4.99 0.45
N VAL A 85 7.21 -3.86 0.82
CA VAL A 85 5.77 -3.62 0.65
C VAL A 85 5.59 -2.74 -0.58
N CYS A 86 4.81 -3.22 -1.53
CA CYS A 86 4.51 -2.49 -2.77
C CYS A 86 3.07 -1.98 -2.71
N LEU A 87 2.91 -0.67 -2.61
CA LEU A 87 1.60 -0.06 -2.72
C LEU A 87 1.27 0.06 -4.21
N ASP A 88 0.28 -0.69 -4.64
CA ASP A 88 -0.03 -0.92 -6.06
C ASP A 88 -1.31 -0.19 -6.45
N TRP A 89 -1.15 0.95 -7.10
CA TRP A 89 -2.28 1.73 -7.62
C TRP A 89 -2.73 1.24 -9.00
N GLU A 90 -1.83 0.62 -9.76
CA GLU A 90 -2.11 0.21 -11.14
C GLU A 90 -3.22 -0.82 -11.26
N SER A 91 -3.38 -1.68 -10.26
CA SER A 91 -4.38 -2.74 -10.30
C SER A 91 -5.82 -2.24 -10.36
N TYR A 92 -6.05 -0.97 -10.11
CA TYR A 92 -7.38 -0.36 -10.16
C TYR A 92 -7.60 0.53 -11.38
N ASP A 93 -6.59 0.72 -12.17
CA ASP A 93 -6.61 1.63 -13.32
C ASP A 93 -6.98 0.91 -14.63
N ILE A 94 -7.67 -0.18 -14.50
CA ILE A 94 -8.03 -1.01 -15.65
C ILE A 94 -9.50 -0.85 -15.97
#